data_35f4df43e66e682502b364e20d15e964
#
_entry.id   35f4df43e66e682502b364e20d15e964
#
_cell.length_a   1.000
_cell.length_b   1.000
_cell.length_c   1.000
_cell.angle_alpha   90.00
_cell.angle_beta   90.00
_cell.angle_gamma   90.00
#
_symmetry.space_group_name_H-M   'P 1'
#
loop_
_entity.id
_entity.type
_entity.pdbx_description
1 polymer ?
#
loop_
_entity_poly.entity_id
_entity_poly.type
_entity_poly.pdbx_seq_one_letter_code
_entity_poly.pdbx_strand_id
1 'polypeptide(L)'
;LSSTVLPVVRRAKTPVIILNLTPEPAIDYAWFNALGDRTAMTGEWLAHCTACPVPEIANVFRRAGVDFHQITGCLEGDEQVWREVSDWIEAARVAETMRNNRLGFLGHFYCGMLDVYTDLTKQSIFFGSHMQLIEMDELKALRDTVTEAEIKAKTEEIYDKFLVAADTPDDELKRAARTAVALKKLADKHKLGSMAYYYD
;
A
#
# COMPACT_ATOMS: atom_id res chain seq x y z
N LEU A 1 -31.57 5.83 0.97
CA LEU A 1 -30.13 5.70 1.28
C LEU A 1 -29.29 5.73 0.02
N SER A 2 -29.54 4.84 -0.93
CA SER A 2 -28.76 4.73 -2.18
C SER A 2 -28.75 6.02 -3.01
N SER A 3 -29.84 6.75 -3.08
CA SER A 3 -29.94 8.03 -3.80
C SER A 3 -28.98 9.11 -3.26
N THR A 4 -28.68 9.06 -1.97
CA THR A 4 -27.76 9.99 -1.32
C THR A 4 -26.30 9.55 -1.49
N VAL A 5 -26.04 8.25 -1.39
CA VAL A 5 -24.67 7.69 -1.40
C VAL A 5 -24.11 7.58 -2.82
N LEU A 6 -24.93 7.18 -3.79
CA LEU A 6 -24.48 6.93 -5.17
C LEU A 6 -23.74 8.12 -5.82
N PRO A 7 -24.23 9.38 -5.74
CA PRO A 7 -23.53 10.53 -6.33
C PRO A 7 -22.14 10.77 -5.72
N VAL A 8 -21.94 10.41 -4.45
CA VAL A 8 -20.66 10.54 -3.75
C VAL A 8 -19.71 9.44 -4.21
N VAL A 9 -20.16 8.19 -4.16
CA VAL A 9 -19.35 7.01 -4.47
C VAL A 9 -18.91 6.98 -5.93
N ARG A 10 -19.75 7.39 -6.88
CA ARG A 10 -19.37 7.48 -8.29
C ARG A 10 -18.20 8.42 -8.59
N ARG A 11 -17.90 9.34 -7.67
CA ARG A 11 -16.76 10.26 -7.78
C ARG A 11 -15.54 9.79 -7.00
N ALA A 12 -15.68 8.73 -6.21
CA ALA A 12 -14.57 8.16 -5.46
C ALA A 12 -13.52 7.58 -6.42
N LYS A 13 -12.26 7.87 -6.15
CA LYS A 13 -11.10 7.32 -6.86
C LYS A 13 -10.39 6.23 -6.03
N THR A 14 -11.00 5.85 -4.94
CA THR A 14 -10.51 4.87 -3.97
C THR A 14 -11.43 3.66 -3.95
N PRO A 15 -10.97 2.49 -3.48
CA PRO A 15 -11.83 1.35 -3.26
C PRO A 15 -13.05 1.70 -2.40
N VAL A 16 -14.18 1.12 -2.71
CA VAL A 16 -15.44 1.32 -1.99
C VAL A 16 -15.75 0.06 -1.19
N ILE A 17 -15.93 0.23 0.12
CA ILE A 17 -16.27 -0.86 1.02
C ILE A 17 -17.62 -0.56 1.67
N ILE A 18 -18.55 -1.51 1.59
CA ILE A 18 -19.80 -1.48 2.34
C ILE A 18 -19.60 -2.28 3.63
N LEU A 19 -19.67 -1.60 4.75
CA LEU A 19 -19.65 -2.25 6.06
C LEU A 19 -21.07 -2.61 6.46
N ASN A 20 -21.39 -3.90 6.45
CA ASN A 20 -22.67 -4.47 6.87
C ASN A 20 -22.52 -5.01 8.28
N LEU A 21 -22.52 -4.13 9.26
CA LEU A 21 -22.21 -4.46 10.64
C LEU A 21 -23.46 -4.33 11.52
N THR A 22 -23.71 -5.34 12.36
CA THR A 22 -24.65 -5.25 13.48
C THR A 22 -23.91 -4.80 14.74
N PRO A 23 -24.58 -4.19 15.72
CA PRO A 23 -23.94 -3.85 17.01
C PRO A 23 -23.36 -5.08 17.69
N GLU A 24 -24.13 -6.15 17.76
CA GLU A 24 -23.82 -7.44 18.40
C GLU A 24 -24.24 -8.61 17.49
N PRO A 25 -23.76 -9.84 17.76
CA PRO A 25 -24.10 -11.00 16.93
C PRO A 25 -25.59 -11.34 16.85
N ALA A 26 -26.35 -11.00 17.89
CA ALA A 26 -27.79 -11.27 17.97
C ALA A 26 -28.47 -10.26 18.92
N ILE A 27 -29.77 -10.04 18.67
CA ILE A 27 -30.59 -9.23 19.58
C ILE A 27 -30.78 -10.00 20.89
N ASP A 28 -30.53 -9.35 22.02
CA ASP A 28 -30.98 -9.83 23.32
C ASP A 28 -32.51 -9.64 23.42
N TYR A 29 -33.25 -10.71 23.13
CA TYR A 29 -34.70 -10.69 23.14
C TYR A 29 -35.29 -10.46 24.53
N ALA A 30 -34.60 -10.78 25.62
CA ALA A 30 -35.09 -10.52 26.97
C ALA A 30 -35.06 -9.00 27.23
N TRP A 31 -33.95 -8.36 26.93
CA TRP A 31 -33.81 -6.90 27.03
C TRP A 31 -34.72 -6.18 26.02
N PHE A 32 -34.76 -6.63 24.77
CA PHE A 32 -35.62 -6.07 23.71
C PHE A 32 -37.10 -6.02 24.12
N ASN A 33 -37.61 -7.12 24.67
CA ASN A 33 -39.01 -7.19 25.11
C ASN A 33 -39.28 -6.34 26.36
N ALA A 34 -38.26 -6.08 27.18
CA ALA A 34 -38.37 -5.25 28.37
C ALA A 34 -38.40 -3.73 28.06
N LEU A 35 -38.06 -3.32 26.83
CA LEU A 35 -38.09 -1.90 26.42
C LEU A 35 -39.48 -1.27 26.57
N GLY A 36 -40.56 -2.04 26.35
CA GLY A 36 -41.94 -1.59 26.56
C GLY A 36 -42.44 -0.45 25.66
N ASP A 37 -41.56 0.11 24.85
CA ASP A 37 -41.83 1.17 23.87
C ASP A 37 -41.58 0.70 22.44
N ARG A 38 -42.61 0.77 21.60
CA ARG A 38 -42.55 0.31 20.21
C ARG A 38 -41.54 1.09 19.38
N THR A 39 -41.32 2.36 19.65
CA THR A 39 -40.32 3.16 18.92
C THR A 39 -38.90 2.71 19.24
N ALA A 40 -38.63 2.50 20.53
CA ALA A 40 -37.33 1.97 20.98
C ALA A 40 -37.09 0.54 20.43
N MET A 41 -38.09 -0.34 20.51
CA MET A 41 -38.02 -1.68 19.93
C MET A 41 -37.77 -1.65 18.42
N THR A 42 -38.42 -0.75 17.68
CA THR A 42 -38.17 -0.60 16.23
C THR A 42 -36.76 -0.10 15.96
N GLY A 43 -36.25 0.84 16.75
CA GLY A 43 -34.88 1.33 16.66
C GLY A 43 -33.85 0.20 16.83
N GLU A 44 -34.03 -0.61 17.86
CA GLU A 44 -33.15 -1.74 18.15
C GLU A 44 -33.20 -2.81 17.06
N TRP A 45 -34.40 -3.15 16.59
CA TRP A 45 -34.55 -4.07 15.47
C TRP A 45 -33.86 -3.54 14.21
N LEU A 46 -33.99 -2.27 13.89
CA LEU A 46 -33.35 -1.64 12.74
C LEU A 46 -31.82 -1.63 12.86
N ALA A 47 -31.28 -1.46 14.06
CA ALA A 47 -29.84 -1.52 14.29
C ALA A 47 -29.25 -2.90 13.91
N HIS A 48 -30.03 -3.95 14.08
CA HIS A 48 -29.64 -5.32 13.69
C HIS A 48 -30.11 -5.74 12.29
N CYS A 49 -30.76 -4.84 11.52
CA CYS A 49 -31.30 -5.16 10.22
C CYS A 49 -30.21 -5.06 9.12
N THR A 50 -29.60 -6.17 8.80
CA THR A 50 -28.63 -6.27 7.69
C THR A 50 -29.30 -6.45 6.31
N ALA A 51 -30.58 -6.81 6.28
CA ALA A 51 -31.31 -7.17 5.06
C ALA A 51 -31.92 -5.99 4.30
N CYS A 52 -32.05 -4.82 4.89
CA CYS A 52 -32.71 -3.67 4.28
C CYS A 52 -31.72 -2.72 3.56
N PRO A 53 -30.78 -2.04 4.24
CA PRO A 53 -29.97 -1.01 3.60
C PRO A 53 -28.91 -1.57 2.67
N VAL A 54 -28.28 -2.67 3.05
CA VAL A 54 -27.11 -3.19 2.32
C VAL A 54 -27.50 -3.82 0.97
N PRO A 55 -28.49 -4.69 0.85
CA PRO A 55 -28.94 -5.19 -0.45
C PRO A 55 -29.43 -4.09 -1.40
N GLU A 56 -30.09 -3.04 -0.87
CA GLU A 56 -30.50 -1.88 -1.66
C GLU A 56 -29.28 -1.15 -2.23
N ILE A 57 -28.32 -0.80 -1.40
CA ILE A 57 -27.12 -0.07 -1.81
C ILE A 57 -26.29 -0.92 -2.77
N ALA A 58 -26.04 -2.18 -2.45
CA ALA A 58 -25.28 -3.11 -3.29
C ALA A 58 -25.89 -3.29 -4.67
N ASN A 59 -27.22 -3.46 -4.75
CA ASN A 59 -27.93 -3.56 -6.04
C ASN A 59 -27.78 -2.29 -6.88
N VAL A 60 -27.92 -1.12 -6.26
CA VAL A 60 -27.77 0.17 -6.94
C VAL A 60 -26.33 0.36 -7.43
N PHE A 61 -25.33 0.02 -6.61
CA PHE A 61 -23.91 0.14 -7.00
C PHE A 61 -23.60 -0.77 -8.19
N ARG A 62 -24.03 -2.03 -8.16
CA ARG A 62 -23.85 -2.95 -9.30
C ARG A 62 -24.49 -2.43 -10.58
N ARG A 63 -25.71 -1.94 -10.51
CA ARG A 63 -26.42 -1.36 -11.67
C ARG A 63 -25.77 -0.09 -12.19
N ALA A 64 -25.10 0.68 -11.32
CA ALA A 64 -24.39 1.89 -11.67
C ALA A 64 -22.93 1.66 -12.14
N GLY A 65 -22.46 0.41 -12.18
CA GLY A 65 -21.09 0.06 -12.53
C GLY A 65 -20.06 0.53 -11.50
N VAL A 66 -20.46 0.60 -10.23
CA VAL A 66 -19.55 0.89 -9.12
C VAL A 66 -19.05 -0.42 -8.55
N ASP A 67 -17.74 -0.63 -8.61
CA ASP A 67 -17.08 -1.75 -7.95
C ASP A 67 -17.03 -1.49 -6.44
N PHE A 68 -17.37 -2.51 -5.66
CA PHE A 68 -17.32 -2.45 -4.20
C PHE A 68 -17.04 -3.82 -3.60
N HIS A 69 -16.51 -3.80 -2.39
CA HIS A 69 -16.39 -4.97 -1.52
C HIS A 69 -17.35 -4.83 -0.34
N GLN A 70 -17.90 -5.95 0.14
CA GLN A 70 -18.80 -5.95 1.29
C GLN A 70 -18.20 -6.79 2.41
N ILE A 71 -18.10 -6.19 3.59
CA ILE A 71 -17.68 -6.86 4.82
C ILE A 71 -18.90 -6.97 5.74
N THR A 72 -19.19 -8.17 6.21
CA THR A 72 -20.35 -8.45 7.05
C THR A 72 -19.91 -9.04 8.38
N GLY A 73 -20.47 -8.56 9.48
CA GLY A 73 -20.19 -9.05 10.83
C GLY A 73 -20.71 -8.13 11.91
N CYS A 74 -19.96 -8.00 13.01
CA CYS A 74 -20.34 -7.21 14.16
C CYS A 74 -19.40 -6.03 14.37
N LEU A 75 -19.92 -4.95 14.90
CA LEU A 75 -19.16 -3.75 15.21
C LEU A 75 -18.19 -4.00 16.38
N GLU A 76 -18.67 -4.71 17.40
CA GLU A 76 -17.89 -5.01 18.59
C GLU A 76 -17.50 -6.49 18.65
N GLY A 77 -16.27 -6.73 19.07
CA GLY A 77 -15.76 -8.08 19.33
C GLY A 77 -15.50 -8.96 18.10
N ASP A 78 -15.68 -8.45 16.88
CA ASP A 78 -15.44 -9.21 15.65
C ASP A 78 -14.06 -8.89 15.05
N GLU A 79 -13.05 -9.56 15.57
CA GLU A 79 -11.67 -9.37 15.11
C GLU A 79 -11.48 -9.69 13.61
N GLN A 80 -12.28 -10.59 13.06
CA GLN A 80 -12.17 -10.97 11.65
C GLN A 80 -12.60 -9.80 10.74
N VAL A 81 -13.69 -9.12 11.07
CA VAL A 81 -14.15 -7.92 10.35
C VAL A 81 -13.05 -6.85 10.33
N TRP A 82 -12.50 -6.53 11.49
CA TRP A 82 -11.51 -5.46 11.57
C TRP A 82 -10.18 -5.83 10.93
N ARG A 83 -9.83 -7.09 10.90
CA ARG A 83 -8.69 -7.60 10.13
C ARG A 83 -8.93 -7.41 8.64
N GLU A 84 -10.09 -7.80 8.12
CA GLU A 84 -10.43 -7.64 6.71
C GLU A 84 -10.49 -6.16 6.29
N VAL A 85 -11.03 -5.28 7.14
CA VAL A 85 -10.99 -3.81 6.92
C VAL A 85 -9.54 -3.32 6.83
N SER A 86 -8.69 -3.76 7.75
CA SER A 86 -7.27 -3.40 7.77
C SER A 86 -6.54 -3.86 6.50
N ASP A 87 -6.78 -5.09 6.06
CA ASP A 87 -6.19 -5.65 4.85
C ASP A 87 -6.58 -4.85 3.60
N TRP A 88 -7.84 -4.42 3.51
CA TRP A 88 -8.30 -3.56 2.42
C TRP A 88 -7.66 -2.17 2.44
N ILE A 89 -7.50 -1.58 3.63
CA ILE A 89 -6.81 -0.29 3.79
C ILE A 89 -5.35 -0.40 3.35
N GLU A 90 -4.66 -1.46 3.79
CA GLU A 90 -3.26 -1.70 3.41
C GLU A 90 -3.13 -1.98 1.90
N ALA A 91 -4.02 -2.77 1.31
CA ALA A 91 -4.04 -3.01 -0.13
C ALA A 91 -4.24 -1.71 -0.93
N ALA A 92 -5.17 -0.85 -0.49
CA ALA A 92 -5.40 0.46 -1.11
C ALA A 92 -4.16 1.36 -0.98
N ARG A 93 -3.49 1.33 0.17
CA ARG A 93 -2.26 2.09 0.43
C ARG A 93 -1.11 1.63 -0.46
N VAL A 94 -0.94 0.32 -0.63
CA VAL A 94 0.05 -0.26 -1.55
C VAL A 94 -0.25 0.16 -2.99
N ALA A 95 -1.49 0.01 -3.44
CA ALA A 95 -1.89 0.39 -4.80
C ALA A 95 -1.64 1.89 -5.09
N GLU A 96 -1.93 2.77 -4.12
CA GLU A 96 -1.68 4.20 -4.25
C GLU A 96 -0.18 4.52 -4.24
N THR A 97 0.59 3.85 -3.38
CA THR A 97 2.05 3.97 -3.36
C THR A 97 2.65 3.55 -4.69
N MET A 98 2.22 2.43 -5.25
CA MET A 98 2.70 1.95 -6.56
C MET A 98 2.33 2.90 -7.68
N ARG A 99 1.10 3.42 -7.69
CA ARG A 99 0.60 4.35 -8.72
C ARG A 99 1.37 5.66 -8.73
N ASN A 100 1.78 6.15 -7.57
CA ASN A 100 2.56 7.37 -7.42
C ASN A 100 4.08 7.13 -7.36
N ASN A 101 4.50 5.87 -7.47
CA ASN A 101 5.91 5.52 -7.42
C ASN A 101 6.65 6.05 -8.65
N ARG A 102 7.87 6.53 -8.41
CA ARG A 102 8.86 6.76 -9.46
C ARG A 102 9.91 5.67 -9.36
N LEU A 103 9.86 4.71 -10.27
CA LEU A 103 10.80 3.58 -10.33
C LEU A 103 12.00 3.97 -11.20
N GLY A 104 13.18 4.03 -10.58
CA GLY A 104 14.44 4.22 -11.31
C GLY A 104 14.96 2.90 -11.85
N PHE A 105 15.31 2.86 -13.13
CA PHE A 105 16.11 1.79 -13.74
C PHE A 105 17.52 2.32 -13.96
N LEU A 106 18.46 1.81 -13.20
CA LEU A 106 19.86 2.17 -13.31
C LEU A 106 20.60 1.20 -14.23
N GLY A 107 21.10 1.70 -15.36
CA GLY A 107 21.65 0.89 -16.43
C GLY A 107 20.57 0.21 -17.27
N HIS A 108 20.77 -1.06 -17.57
CA HIS A 108 19.85 -1.87 -18.38
C HIS A 108 19.67 -3.26 -17.78
N PHE A 109 18.96 -4.15 -18.47
CA PHE A 109 18.76 -5.53 -18.02
C PHE A 109 20.02 -6.38 -18.28
N TYR A 110 20.22 -7.38 -17.43
CA TYR A 110 21.30 -8.35 -17.62
C TYR A 110 21.14 -9.08 -18.96
N CYS A 111 22.13 -8.94 -19.82
CA CYS A 111 22.03 -9.44 -21.19
C CYS A 111 22.14 -10.98 -21.33
N GLY A 112 22.56 -11.66 -20.27
CA GLY A 112 22.68 -13.13 -20.24
C GLY A 112 21.37 -13.87 -19.95
N MET A 113 20.30 -13.14 -19.57
CA MET A 113 19.02 -13.73 -19.17
C MET A 113 17.86 -13.00 -19.83
N LEU A 114 17.27 -13.58 -20.86
CA LEU A 114 16.17 -12.95 -21.62
C LEU A 114 14.86 -12.87 -20.83
N ASP A 115 14.69 -13.69 -19.81
CA ASP A 115 13.50 -13.74 -18.94
C ASP A 115 13.42 -12.57 -17.94
N VAL A 116 14.53 -11.87 -17.69
CA VAL A 116 14.53 -10.66 -16.85
C VAL A 116 14.14 -9.40 -17.63
N TYR A 117 14.02 -9.50 -18.95
CA TYR A 117 13.58 -8.40 -19.78
C TYR A 117 12.12 -8.04 -19.47
N THR A 118 11.83 -6.76 -19.27
CA THR A 118 10.48 -6.30 -18.98
C THR A 118 10.02 -5.24 -19.97
N ASP A 119 8.73 -5.27 -20.27
CA ASP A 119 8.06 -4.22 -21.04
C ASP A 119 7.68 -3.06 -20.11
N LEU A 120 8.42 -1.95 -20.19
CA LEU A 120 8.20 -0.77 -19.36
C LEU A 120 6.81 -0.16 -19.56
N THR A 121 6.23 -0.29 -20.75
CA THR A 121 4.85 0.16 -21.04
C THR A 121 3.85 -0.67 -20.25
N LYS A 122 4.00 -1.99 -20.25
CA LYS A 122 3.15 -2.87 -19.45
C LYS A 122 3.32 -2.62 -17.96
N GLN A 123 4.54 -2.42 -17.48
CA GLN A 123 4.80 -2.05 -16.09
C GLN A 123 4.04 -0.77 -15.69
N SER A 124 4.13 0.26 -16.53
CA SER A 124 3.42 1.52 -16.27
C SER A 124 1.90 1.37 -16.31
N ILE A 125 1.36 0.54 -17.21
CA ILE A 125 -0.09 0.28 -17.30
C ILE A 125 -0.58 -0.48 -16.05
N PHE A 126 0.11 -1.54 -15.64
CA PHE A 126 -0.32 -2.37 -14.52
C PHE A 126 -0.17 -1.69 -13.16
N PHE A 127 0.94 -1.01 -12.94
CA PHE A 127 1.25 -0.41 -11.64
C PHE A 127 0.99 1.10 -11.57
N GLY A 128 0.80 1.76 -12.72
CA GLY A 128 0.59 3.20 -12.79
C GLY A 128 1.83 4.05 -12.49
N SER A 129 2.97 3.42 -12.21
CA SER A 129 4.20 4.08 -11.80
C SER A 129 4.90 4.80 -12.96
N HIS A 130 5.64 5.86 -12.63
CA HIS A 130 6.54 6.54 -13.57
C HIS A 130 7.88 5.82 -13.65
N MET A 131 8.31 5.46 -14.87
CA MET A 131 9.61 4.83 -15.11
C MET A 131 10.66 5.87 -15.44
N GLN A 132 11.77 5.87 -14.70
CA GLN A 132 12.90 6.77 -14.89
C GLN A 132 14.14 5.95 -15.28
N LEU A 133 14.57 6.06 -16.53
CA LEU A 133 15.85 5.46 -16.95
C LEU A 133 17.01 6.34 -16.47
N ILE A 134 18.02 5.74 -15.90
CA ILE A 134 19.18 6.41 -15.31
C ILE A 134 20.45 5.73 -15.81
N GLU A 135 21.41 6.50 -16.29
CA GLU A 135 22.68 5.99 -16.78
C GLU A 135 23.69 5.75 -15.65
N MET A 136 24.54 4.74 -15.81
CA MET A 136 25.57 4.41 -14.82
C MET A 136 26.60 5.53 -14.62
N ASP A 137 26.84 6.35 -15.64
CA ASP A 137 27.74 7.50 -15.56
C ASP A 137 27.27 8.54 -14.52
N GLU A 138 25.96 8.67 -14.33
CA GLU A 138 25.40 9.56 -13.33
C GLU A 138 25.71 9.06 -11.90
N LEU A 139 25.58 7.75 -11.67
CA LEU A 139 25.99 7.15 -10.40
C LEU A 139 27.48 7.34 -10.15
N LYS A 140 28.30 7.13 -11.18
CA LYS A 140 29.74 7.34 -11.10
C LYS A 140 30.08 8.78 -10.70
N ALA A 141 29.48 9.75 -11.37
CA ALA A 141 29.68 11.16 -11.05
C ALA A 141 29.28 11.48 -9.59
N LEU A 142 28.19 10.94 -9.11
CA LEU A 142 27.77 11.10 -7.71
C LEU A 142 28.72 10.42 -6.72
N ARG A 143 29.24 9.24 -7.05
CA ARG A 143 30.27 8.58 -6.21
C ARG A 143 31.51 9.43 -6.02
N ASP A 144 31.93 10.16 -7.04
CA ASP A 144 33.11 11.06 -6.99
C ASP A 144 32.87 12.28 -6.09
N THR A 145 31.62 12.62 -5.80
CA THR A 145 31.24 13.70 -4.86
C THR A 145 31.09 13.24 -3.41
N VAL A 146 31.18 11.96 -3.12
CA VAL A 146 31.02 11.44 -1.75
C VAL A 146 32.27 11.73 -0.94
N THR A 147 32.10 12.46 0.16
CA THR A 147 33.16 12.85 1.07
C THR A 147 33.56 11.72 2.03
N GLU A 148 34.78 11.80 2.57
CA GLU A 148 35.25 10.83 3.57
C GLU A 148 34.39 10.84 4.86
N ALA A 149 33.83 12.00 5.22
CA ALA A 149 32.92 12.11 6.36
C ALA A 149 31.60 11.31 6.13
N GLU A 150 31.05 11.39 4.91
CA GLU A 150 29.84 10.62 4.54
C GLU A 150 30.16 9.13 4.50
N ILE A 151 31.30 8.71 4.01
CA ILE A 151 31.73 7.30 4.00
C ILE A 151 31.85 6.78 5.42
N LYS A 152 32.51 7.55 6.31
CA LYS A 152 32.68 7.18 7.71
C LYS A 152 31.29 7.00 8.39
N ALA A 153 30.43 8.00 8.27
CA ALA A 153 29.09 7.94 8.86
C ALA A 153 28.29 6.73 8.35
N LYS A 154 28.40 6.42 7.06
CA LYS A 154 27.71 5.26 6.48
C LYS A 154 28.33 3.93 6.94
N THR A 155 29.62 3.87 7.12
CA THR A 155 30.32 2.70 7.66
C THR A 155 29.90 2.44 9.11
N GLU A 156 29.82 3.50 9.93
CA GLU A 156 29.33 3.41 11.32
C GLU A 156 27.86 2.91 11.35
N GLU A 157 27.01 3.43 10.47
CA GLU A 157 25.62 2.94 10.33
C GLU A 157 25.55 1.44 9.95
N ILE A 158 26.46 0.98 9.09
CA ILE A 158 26.53 -0.44 8.70
C ILE A 158 26.89 -1.30 9.91
N TYR A 159 27.90 -0.91 10.70
CA TYR A 159 28.28 -1.64 11.92
C TYR A 159 27.17 -1.62 13.00
N ASP A 160 26.40 -0.55 13.08
CA ASP A 160 25.29 -0.45 14.04
C ASP A 160 24.12 -1.38 13.68
N LYS A 161 23.84 -1.51 12.38
CA LYS A 161 22.65 -2.24 11.89
C LYS A 161 22.90 -3.68 11.47
N PHE A 162 24.11 -4.04 11.17
CA PHE A 162 24.45 -5.34 10.58
C PHE A 162 25.63 -6.00 11.30
N LEU A 163 25.59 -7.31 11.35
CA LEU A 163 26.74 -8.10 11.77
C LEU A 163 27.73 -8.17 10.60
N VAL A 164 28.80 -7.41 10.68
CA VAL A 164 29.88 -7.42 9.67
C VAL A 164 30.83 -8.57 10.00
N ALA A 165 31.11 -9.44 9.05
CA ALA A 165 32.03 -10.56 9.22
C ALA A 165 33.46 -10.04 9.53
N ALA A 166 34.17 -10.73 10.44
CA ALA A 166 35.47 -10.28 10.93
C ALA A 166 36.60 -10.24 9.84
N ASP A 167 36.42 -10.98 8.78
CA ASP A 167 37.30 -11.05 7.62
C ASP A 167 36.94 -10.10 6.47
N THR A 168 35.93 -9.24 6.67
CA THR A 168 35.55 -8.22 5.68
C THR A 168 36.64 -7.15 5.58
N PRO A 169 37.28 -6.94 4.40
CA PRO A 169 38.30 -5.92 4.25
C PRO A 169 37.74 -4.50 4.40
N ASP A 170 38.39 -3.67 5.18
CA ASP A 170 37.96 -2.28 5.43
C ASP A 170 37.76 -1.47 4.16
N ASP A 171 38.65 -1.64 3.16
CA ASP A 171 38.55 -0.93 1.90
C ASP A 171 37.32 -1.32 1.08
N GLU A 172 36.92 -2.59 1.14
CA GLU A 172 35.70 -3.07 0.49
C GLU A 172 34.47 -2.48 1.17
N LEU A 173 34.44 -2.45 2.51
CA LEU A 173 33.37 -1.86 3.26
C LEU A 173 33.23 -0.36 2.98
N LYS A 174 34.34 0.40 2.92
CA LYS A 174 34.36 1.82 2.55
C LYS A 174 33.87 2.03 1.11
N ARG A 175 34.27 1.13 0.17
CA ARG A 175 33.83 1.17 -1.23
C ARG A 175 32.31 0.95 -1.33
N ALA A 176 31.78 -0.02 -0.58
CA ALA A 176 30.34 -0.27 -0.48
C ALA A 176 29.60 0.91 0.15
N ALA A 177 30.12 1.47 1.25
CA ALA A 177 29.55 2.64 1.90
C ALA A 177 29.49 3.85 0.95
N ARG A 178 30.57 4.14 0.21
CA ARG A 178 30.59 5.20 -0.81
C ARG A 178 29.51 4.99 -1.87
N THR A 179 29.35 3.76 -2.36
CA THR A 179 28.30 3.43 -3.35
C THR A 179 26.90 3.61 -2.77
N ALA A 180 26.68 3.16 -1.54
CA ALA A 180 25.39 3.30 -0.86
C ALA A 180 25.00 4.78 -0.67
N VAL A 181 25.95 5.64 -0.30
CA VAL A 181 25.72 7.10 -0.20
C VAL A 181 25.38 7.69 -1.58
N ALA A 182 26.12 7.30 -2.63
CA ALA A 182 25.86 7.79 -3.97
C ALA A 182 24.49 7.35 -4.50
N LEU A 183 24.09 6.09 -4.26
CA LEU A 183 22.75 5.59 -4.60
C LEU A 183 21.65 6.37 -3.87
N LYS A 184 21.86 6.70 -2.60
CA LYS A 184 20.92 7.55 -1.86
C LYS A 184 20.81 8.94 -2.49
N LYS A 185 21.93 9.58 -2.82
CA LYS A 185 21.96 10.88 -3.52
C LYS A 185 21.24 10.80 -4.89
N LEU A 186 21.42 9.70 -5.62
CA LEU A 186 20.77 9.45 -6.90
C LEU A 186 19.24 9.34 -6.72
N ALA A 187 18.81 8.54 -5.74
CA ALA A 187 17.41 8.38 -5.40
C ALA A 187 16.74 9.70 -5.01
N ASP A 188 17.42 10.50 -4.18
CA ASP A 188 16.93 11.80 -3.75
C ASP A 188 16.84 12.80 -4.93
N LYS A 189 17.88 12.85 -5.79
CA LYS A 189 17.93 13.72 -6.97
C LYS A 189 16.75 13.46 -7.91
N HIS A 190 16.44 12.21 -8.19
CA HIS A 190 15.36 11.80 -9.07
C HIS A 190 14.02 11.61 -8.37
N LYS A 191 13.96 11.80 -7.04
CA LYS A 191 12.78 11.56 -6.19
C LYS A 191 12.21 10.16 -6.40
N LEU A 192 13.08 9.16 -6.38
CA LEU A 192 12.69 7.77 -6.59
C LEU A 192 12.03 7.19 -5.33
N GLY A 193 10.94 6.47 -5.51
CA GLY A 193 10.33 5.65 -4.45
C GLY A 193 10.90 4.23 -4.44
N SER A 194 11.42 3.77 -5.56
CA SER A 194 12.09 2.48 -5.71
C SER A 194 13.11 2.51 -6.84
N MET A 195 14.05 1.57 -6.80
CA MET A 195 15.07 1.47 -7.83
C MET A 195 15.40 0.00 -8.12
N ALA A 196 15.54 -0.32 -9.39
CA ALA A 196 16.13 -1.55 -9.86
C ALA A 196 17.45 -1.24 -10.56
N TYR A 197 18.44 -2.10 -10.38
CA TYR A 197 19.69 -2.05 -11.14
C TYR A 197 20.13 -3.48 -11.45
N TYR A 198 20.77 -3.64 -12.60
CA TYR A 198 21.48 -4.86 -12.87
C TYR A 198 22.91 -4.71 -12.33
N TYR A 199 23.51 -5.80 -11.93
CA TYR A 199 24.92 -5.82 -11.59
C TYR A 199 25.62 -6.89 -12.43
N ASP A 200 26.85 -6.59 -12.81
CA ASP A 200 27.73 -7.47 -13.59
C ASP A 200 28.91 -7.87 -12.71
#